data_808cd8e8e1ddf6eec9a38603ac943923
#
_entry.id   808cd8e8e1ddf6eec9a38603ac943923
#
_cell.length_a   1.000
_cell.length_b   1.000
_cell.length_c   1.000
_cell.angle_alpha   90.00
_cell.angle_beta   90.00
_cell.angle_gamma   90.00
#
_symmetry.space_group_name_H-M   'P 1'
#
loop_
_entity.id
_entity.type
_entity.pdbx_description
1 polymer ?
#
loop_
_entity_poly.entity_id
_entity_poly.type
_entity_poly.pdbx_seq_one_letter_code
_entity_poly.pdbx_strand_id
1 'polypeptide(L)'
;MIYRIVHRTTYKYKFPVSVGTHVACLKPRTLPNLQSSRSELRIQPRPATRTERVDFFGNLLCFFTVREPHKELVVEARSEVTIAASATPQQPIPLPWEEAVRAVPNDHSPAGLEAYQFGFESPRIRLRPEFAEYALESFTPRRPLPEALRHLTTRIYKDFRFDPKVTNVRTPPEEVFKKRRGVCQDFAHLQIACLRSINLAARYVSGYLRTYPPPGQARLVGADASHAWVSVYCPGTGWLDFDPTNNLIPSDGHVTLAWGRDYGDVSPLRGLILGGGSHTLKVAVDMEPLDAEPSRPGQPAS
;
A
#
# COMPACT_ATOMS: atom_id res chain seq x y z
N MET A 1 -9.14 -9.17 -15.06
CA MET A 1 -7.68 -9.43 -15.21
C MET A 1 -7.26 -10.51 -14.22
N ILE A 2 -6.46 -11.46 -14.68
CA ILE A 2 -5.87 -12.51 -13.85
C ILE A 2 -4.36 -12.31 -13.85
N TYR A 3 -3.75 -12.32 -12.66
CA TYR A 3 -2.30 -12.14 -12.50
C TYR A 3 -1.68 -13.31 -11.76
N ARG A 4 -0.51 -13.74 -12.24
CA ARG A 4 0.47 -14.47 -11.45
C ARG A 4 1.47 -13.49 -10.88
N ILE A 5 1.63 -13.49 -9.55
CA ILE A 5 2.50 -12.57 -8.84
C ILE A 5 3.58 -13.35 -8.13
N VAL A 6 4.83 -12.91 -8.30
CA VAL A 6 5.99 -13.42 -7.55
C VAL A 6 6.67 -12.26 -6.87
N HIS A 7 6.67 -12.26 -5.54
CA HIS A 7 7.43 -11.30 -4.72
C HIS A 7 8.56 -12.04 -4.03
N ARG A 8 9.79 -11.65 -4.31
CA ARG A 8 10.98 -12.23 -3.72
C ARG A 8 11.77 -11.20 -2.93
N THR A 9 11.95 -11.45 -1.63
CA THR A 9 12.79 -10.68 -0.72
C THR A 9 14.02 -11.50 -0.38
N THR A 10 15.21 -10.94 -0.57
CA THR A 10 16.48 -11.59 -0.26
C THR A 10 17.31 -10.71 0.67
N TYR A 11 17.62 -11.22 1.84
CA TYR A 11 18.62 -10.65 2.76
C TYR A 11 19.93 -11.41 2.64
N LYS A 12 21.06 -10.70 2.47
CA LYS A 12 22.40 -11.26 2.55
C LYS A 12 23.14 -10.61 3.71
N TYR A 13 23.57 -11.42 4.67
CA TYR A 13 24.21 -10.99 5.92
C TYR A 13 25.73 -11.12 5.81
N LYS A 14 26.46 -10.19 6.43
CA LYS A 14 27.92 -10.23 6.48
C LYS A 14 28.42 -11.43 7.29
N PHE A 15 27.76 -11.71 8.40
CA PHE A 15 28.06 -12.86 9.29
C PHE A 15 26.83 -13.79 9.38
N PRO A 16 27.00 -15.03 9.88
CA PRO A 16 25.85 -15.89 10.09
C PRO A 16 24.84 -15.30 11.08
N VAL A 17 23.57 -15.43 10.75
CA VAL A 17 22.43 -15.25 11.68
C VAL A 17 22.20 -16.59 12.35
N SER A 18 22.27 -16.65 13.68
CA SER A 18 22.05 -17.89 14.44
C SER A 18 20.56 -18.20 14.62
N VAL A 19 19.75 -17.18 14.87
CA VAL A 19 18.28 -17.27 14.97
C VAL A 19 17.65 -16.02 14.37
N GLY A 20 16.59 -16.21 13.59
CA GLY A 20 15.79 -15.13 13.07
C GLY A 20 14.30 -15.41 13.26
N THR A 21 13.57 -14.48 13.88
CA THR A 21 12.11 -14.54 14.00
C THR A 21 11.50 -13.42 13.15
N HIS A 22 10.58 -13.78 12.28
CA HIS A 22 10.07 -12.90 11.24
C HIS A 22 8.54 -12.92 11.14
N VAL A 23 8.00 -11.84 10.61
CA VAL A 23 6.58 -11.70 10.23
C VAL A 23 6.53 -11.25 8.79
N ALA A 24 5.88 -12.03 7.94
CA ALA A 24 5.62 -11.68 6.54
C ALA A 24 4.15 -11.31 6.35
N CYS A 25 3.89 -10.19 5.67
CA CYS A 25 2.59 -9.69 5.25
C CYS A 25 2.57 -9.61 3.71
N LEU A 26 2.52 -10.78 3.06
CA LEU A 26 2.73 -10.93 1.62
C LEU A 26 1.60 -11.69 0.91
N LYS A 27 0.54 -12.03 1.63
CA LYS A 27 -0.61 -12.76 1.09
C LYS A 27 -1.69 -11.75 0.70
N PRO A 28 -2.15 -11.77 -0.57
CA PRO A 28 -3.21 -10.86 -1.02
C PRO A 28 -4.48 -11.02 -0.19
N ARG A 29 -5.14 -9.89 0.07
CA ARG A 29 -6.47 -9.89 0.71
C ARG A 29 -7.52 -10.44 -0.26
N THR A 30 -8.60 -10.95 0.32
CA THR A 30 -9.83 -11.22 -0.41
C THR A 30 -10.74 -10.01 -0.27
N LEU A 31 -11.13 -9.41 -1.40
CA LEU A 31 -12.03 -8.26 -1.49
C LEU A 31 -13.17 -8.59 -2.46
N PRO A 32 -14.26 -7.83 -2.48
CA PRO A 32 -15.36 -8.08 -3.42
C PRO A 32 -14.90 -8.17 -4.89
N ASN A 33 -13.92 -7.37 -5.27
CA ASN A 33 -13.34 -7.33 -6.62
C ASN A 33 -11.98 -8.02 -6.76
N LEU A 34 -11.41 -8.59 -5.67
CA LEU A 34 -10.09 -9.22 -5.67
C LEU A 34 -10.15 -10.57 -4.98
N GLN A 35 -9.93 -11.64 -5.74
CA GLN A 35 -9.91 -13.01 -5.25
C GLN A 35 -8.54 -13.63 -5.47
N SER A 36 -8.01 -14.32 -4.44
CA SER A 36 -6.78 -15.10 -4.55
C SER A 36 -7.12 -16.58 -4.67
N SER A 37 -6.87 -17.17 -5.83
CA SER A 37 -7.11 -18.60 -6.09
C SER A 37 -5.99 -19.47 -5.53
N ARG A 38 -4.77 -18.93 -5.46
CA ARG A 38 -3.60 -19.63 -4.95
C ARG A 38 -2.67 -18.64 -4.26
N SER A 39 -2.12 -19.03 -3.09
CA SER A 39 -1.10 -18.26 -2.39
C SER A 39 -0.14 -19.21 -1.67
N GLU A 40 1.14 -19.09 -1.95
CA GLU A 40 2.22 -19.90 -1.37
C GLU A 40 3.34 -18.98 -0.88
N LEU A 41 3.87 -19.24 0.32
CA LEU A 41 5.05 -18.57 0.84
C LEU A 41 6.18 -19.61 1.01
N ARG A 42 7.28 -19.42 0.29
CA ARG A 42 8.50 -20.23 0.37
C ARG A 42 9.55 -19.46 1.15
N ILE A 43 10.22 -20.14 2.07
CA ILE A 43 11.21 -19.53 2.98
C ILE A 43 12.45 -20.42 2.95
N GLN A 44 13.60 -19.81 2.75
CA GLN A 44 14.91 -20.47 2.75
C GLN A 44 15.90 -19.66 3.61
N PRO A 45 16.55 -20.28 4.62
CA PRO A 45 16.45 -21.68 5.03
C PRO A 45 15.05 -22.06 5.54
N ARG A 46 14.77 -23.37 5.58
CA ARG A 46 13.46 -23.87 6.02
C ARG A 46 13.19 -23.43 7.47
N PRO A 47 12.06 -22.80 7.75
CA PRO A 47 11.76 -22.36 9.11
C PRO A 47 11.51 -23.54 10.05
N ALA A 48 11.98 -23.43 11.28
CA ALA A 48 11.71 -24.38 12.34
C ALA A 48 10.27 -24.31 12.84
N THR A 49 9.67 -23.10 12.81
CA THR A 49 8.27 -22.87 13.13
C THR A 49 7.64 -21.94 12.10
N ARG A 50 6.36 -22.19 11.80
CA ARG A 50 5.55 -21.34 10.92
C ARG A 50 4.10 -21.36 11.39
N THR A 51 3.48 -20.18 11.51
CA THR A 51 2.08 -20.01 11.90
C THR A 51 1.47 -18.84 11.13
N GLU A 52 0.26 -19.01 10.64
CA GLU A 52 -0.51 -17.94 9.99
C GLU A 52 -1.55 -17.40 10.96
N ARG A 53 -1.74 -16.08 10.97
CA ARG A 53 -2.74 -15.39 11.79
C ARG A 53 -3.32 -14.21 11.01
N VAL A 54 -4.51 -13.81 11.43
CA VAL A 54 -5.13 -12.55 10.99
C VAL A 54 -4.82 -11.50 12.05
N ASP A 55 -4.38 -10.32 11.63
CA ASP A 55 -4.15 -9.19 12.54
C ASP A 55 -5.45 -8.42 12.83
N PHE A 56 -5.31 -7.36 13.64
CA PHE A 56 -6.43 -6.48 14.00
C PHE A 56 -7.12 -5.84 12.78
N PHE A 57 -6.38 -5.58 11.71
CA PHE A 57 -6.92 -4.98 10.47
C PHE A 57 -7.42 -6.01 9.46
N GLY A 58 -7.43 -7.28 9.82
CA GLY A 58 -7.82 -8.38 8.92
C GLY A 58 -6.76 -8.78 7.92
N ASN A 59 -5.48 -8.36 8.07
CA ASN A 59 -4.39 -8.78 7.20
C ASN A 59 -3.89 -10.18 7.56
N LEU A 60 -3.52 -10.95 6.55
CA LEU A 60 -2.98 -12.29 6.71
C LEU A 60 -1.47 -12.21 6.97
N LEU A 61 -1.05 -12.59 8.18
CA LEU A 61 0.34 -12.58 8.61
C LEU A 61 0.89 -14.00 8.74
N CYS A 62 2.11 -14.22 8.26
CA CYS A 62 2.87 -15.44 8.48
C CYS A 62 4.03 -15.17 9.44
N PHE A 63 3.96 -15.76 10.63
CA PHE A 63 5.03 -15.76 11.64
C PHE A 63 5.92 -16.98 11.40
N PHE A 64 7.24 -16.78 11.36
CA PHE A 64 8.16 -17.89 11.20
C PHE A 64 9.50 -17.65 11.90
N THR A 65 10.15 -18.74 12.31
CA THR A 65 11.46 -18.71 12.95
C THR A 65 12.43 -19.63 12.23
N VAL A 66 13.58 -19.10 11.83
CA VAL A 66 14.71 -19.86 11.28
C VAL A 66 15.75 -20.02 12.38
N ARG A 67 16.11 -21.28 12.69
CA ARG A 67 17.14 -21.63 13.71
C ARG A 67 18.42 -22.19 13.09
N GLU A 68 18.41 -22.47 11.80
CA GLU A 68 19.60 -22.86 11.06
C GLU A 68 20.50 -21.65 10.87
N PRO A 69 21.80 -21.72 11.26
CA PRO A 69 22.75 -20.63 11.00
C PRO A 69 22.87 -20.36 9.51
N HIS A 70 22.65 -19.12 9.10
CA HIS A 70 22.60 -18.76 7.70
C HIS A 70 23.14 -17.37 7.39
N LYS A 71 23.69 -17.17 6.21
CA LYS A 71 24.12 -15.88 5.67
C LYS A 71 23.15 -15.30 4.64
N GLU A 72 22.13 -16.06 4.27
CA GLU A 72 21.11 -15.61 3.32
C GLU A 72 19.73 -16.06 3.80
N LEU A 73 18.76 -15.14 3.75
CA LEU A 73 17.35 -15.42 3.96
C LEU A 73 16.60 -15.03 2.68
N VAL A 74 15.91 -16.00 2.09
CA VAL A 74 15.02 -15.76 0.94
C VAL A 74 13.59 -16.03 1.36
N VAL A 75 12.73 -15.04 1.15
CA VAL A 75 11.27 -15.16 1.34
C VAL A 75 10.62 -14.86 0.00
N GLU A 76 9.93 -15.86 -0.56
CA GLU A 76 9.25 -15.75 -1.85
C GLU A 76 7.77 -16.05 -1.69
N ALA A 77 6.94 -15.05 -1.99
CA ALA A 77 5.49 -15.20 -2.07
C ALA A 77 5.07 -15.36 -3.53
N ARG A 78 4.27 -16.39 -3.80
CA ARG A 78 3.64 -16.63 -5.11
C ARG A 78 2.14 -16.61 -4.94
N SER A 79 1.45 -15.84 -5.76
CA SER A 79 0.00 -15.72 -5.70
C SER A 79 -0.59 -15.68 -7.12
N GLU A 80 -1.76 -16.28 -7.27
CA GLU A 80 -2.62 -16.07 -8.43
C GLU A 80 -3.85 -15.31 -7.98
N VAL A 81 -4.10 -14.17 -8.58
CA VAL A 81 -5.20 -13.29 -8.21
C VAL A 81 -6.06 -12.95 -9.42
N THR A 82 -7.37 -12.92 -9.20
CA THR A 82 -8.34 -12.42 -10.17
C THR A 82 -8.86 -11.08 -9.68
N ILE A 83 -8.74 -10.05 -10.50
CA ILE A 83 -9.37 -8.76 -10.26
C ILE A 83 -10.56 -8.67 -11.21
N ALA A 84 -11.76 -8.71 -10.63
CA ALA A 84 -12.97 -8.50 -11.39
C ALA A 84 -13.09 -7.01 -11.77
N ALA A 85 -13.44 -6.73 -13.01
CA ALA A 85 -13.90 -5.39 -13.35
C ALA A 85 -15.13 -5.08 -12.49
N SER A 86 -15.13 -3.92 -11.83
CA SER A 86 -16.33 -3.50 -11.10
C SER A 86 -17.47 -3.39 -12.12
N ALA A 87 -18.49 -4.22 -11.97
CA ALA A 87 -19.63 -4.26 -12.91
C ALA A 87 -20.34 -2.91 -13.01
N THR A 88 -20.19 -2.08 -11.99
CA THR A 88 -20.62 -0.67 -11.99
C THR A 88 -19.60 0.10 -11.16
N PRO A 89 -18.88 1.09 -11.72
CA PRO A 89 -18.11 1.99 -10.89
C PRO A 89 -19.07 2.59 -9.87
N GLN A 90 -18.90 2.30 -8.59
CA GLN A 90 -19.70 2.89 -7.56
C GLN A 90 -19.45 4.40 -7.63
N GLN A 91 -20.40 5.16 -8.13
CA GLN A 91 -20.29 6.61 -8.16
C GLN A 91 -20.33 7.06 -6.70
N PRO A 92 -19.26 7.71 -6.21
CA PRO A 92 -19.24 8.18 -4.84
C PRO A 92 -20.40 9.18 -4.63
N ILE A 93 -21.06 9.08 -3.49
CA ILE A 93 -22.06 10.08 -3.09
C ILE A 93 -21.34 11.42 -2.97
N PRO A 94 -21.83 12.50 -3.63
CA PRO A 94 -21.18 13.80 -3.60
C PRO A 94 -21.45 14.55 -2.29
N LEU A 95 -21.13 13.91 -1.16
CA LEU A 95 -21.28 14.48 0.17
C LEU A 95 -20.25 15.60 0.38
N PRO A 96 -20.62 16.79 0.89
CA PRO A 96 -19.65 17.79 1.34
C PRO A 96 -18.68 17.20 2.37
N TRP A 97 -17.39 17.52 2.23
CA TRP A 97 -16.37 16.93 3.08
C TRP A 97 -16.56 17.18 4.58
N GLU A 98 -17.12 18.34 4.95
CA GLU A 98 -17.43 18.68 6.34
C GLU A 98 -18.53 17.77 6.94
N GLU A 99 -19.43 17.28 6.09
CA GLU A 99 -20.44 16.31 6.52
C GLU A 99 -19.83 14.95 6.77
N ALA A 100 -18.86 14.54 5.97
CA ALA A 100 -18.10 13.32 6.21
C ALA A 100 -17.33 13.38 7.54
N VAL A 101 -16.67 14.53 7.84
CA VAL A 101 -16.01 14.76 9.12
C VAL A 101 -16.98 14.64 10.30
N ARG A 102 -18.22 15.14 10.17
CA ARG A 102 -19.23 15.02 11.23
C ARG A 102 -19.85 13.63 11.32
N ALA A 103 -19.99 12.94 10.21
CA ALA A 103 -20.66 11.64 10.16
C ALA A 103 -19.87 10.54 10.83
N VAL A 104 -18.56 10.44 10.56
CA VAL A 104 -17.71 9.32 11.03
C VAL A 104 -17.70 9.16 12.56
N PRO A 105 -17.52 10.21 13.39
CA PRO A 105 -17.55 10.08 14.85
C PRO A 105 -18.93 9.69 15.41
N ASN A 106 -20.00 9.88 14.66
CA ASN A 106 -21.39 9.60 15.07
C ASN A 106 -21.91 8.27 14.45
N ASP A 107 -21.14 7.61 13.61
CA ASP A 107 -21.51 6.33 13.00
C ASP A 107 -21.03 5.18 13.90
N HIS A 108 -21.96 4.60 14.67
CA HIS A 108 -21.71 3.44 15.54
C HIS A 108 -21.88 2.10 14.83
N SER A 109 -22.07 2.06 13.52
CA SER A 109 -22.04 0.84 12.74
C SER A 109 -20.64 0.21 12.74
N PRO A 110 -20.50 -1.10 12.45
CA PRO A 110 -19.20 -1.75 12.34
C PRO A 110 -18.26 -1.01 11.34
N ALA A 111 -18.80 -0.50 10.24
CA ALA A 111 -18.04 0.24 9.22
C ALA A 111 -17.59 1.62 9.73
N GLY A 112 -18.47 2.34 10.45
CA GLY A 112 -18.15 3.64 11.07
C GLY A 112 -17.07 3.49 12.15
N LEU A 113 -17.21 2.49 13.02
CA LEU A 113 -16.21 2.19 14.06
C LEU A 113 -14.86 1.78 13.46
N GLU A 114 -14.87 0.97 12.38
CA GLU A 114 -13.64 0.66 11.63
C GLU A 114 -13.02 1.93 11.05
N ALA A 115 -13.81 2.82 10.47
CA ALA A 115 -13.32 4.06 9.87
C ALA A 115 -12.75 5.01 10.93
N TYR A 116 -13.43 5.18 12.05
CA TYR A 116 -13.09 6.14 13.12
C TYR A 116 -11.64 5.96 13.60
N GLN A 117 -11.14 4.73 13.76
CA GLN A 117 -9.77 4.47 14.20
C GLN A 117 -8.69 5.02 13.26
N PHE A 118 -9.04 5.24 11.99
CA PHE A 118 -8.11 5.78 10.98
C PHE A 118 -8.10 7.32 10.90
N GLY A 119 -8.78 7.99 11.81
CA GLY A 119 -8.75 9.46 11.97
C GLY A 119 -7.62 9.96 12.90
N PHE A 120 -6.91 9.06 13.60
CA PHE A 120 -5.95 9.42 14.64
C PHE A 120 -4.50 9.33 14.16
N GLU A 121 -3.59 9.87 14.99
CA GLU A 121 -2.15 9.69 14.84
C GLU A 121 -1.74 8.21 14.87
N SER A 122 -0.59 7.92 14.29
CA SER A 122 0.02 6.61 14.34
C SER A 122 1.53 6.73 14.55
N PRO A 123 2.28 5.65 14.80
CA PRO A 123 3.71 5.73 15.08
C PRO A 123 4.53 6.48 14.01
N ARG A 124 4.06 6.47 12.73
CA ARG A 124 4.75 7.11 11.61
C ARG A 124 4.06 8.37 11.08
N ILE A 125 2.87 8.68 11.55
CA ILE A 125 2.07 9.82 11.07
C ILE A 125 1.62 10.65 12.26
N ARG A 126 2.12 11.89 12.34
CA ARG A 126 1.71 12.89 13.31
C ARG A 126 0.83 13.93 12.63
N LEU A 127 -0.13 14.45 13.39
CA LEU A 127 -0.97 15.55 12.92
C LEU A 127 -0.23 16.87 13.11
N ARG A 128 -0.28 17.73 12.09
CA ARG A 128 0.42 19.02 12.11
C ARG A 128 -0.42 20.11 11.47
N PRO A 129 -0.35 21.35 11.96
CA PRO A 129 -1.06 22.48 11.34
C PRO A 129 -0.69 22.67 9.86
N GLU A 130 0.59 22.53 9.49
CA GLU A 130 1.04 22.66 8.11
C GLU A 130 0.42 21.64 7.15
N PHE A 131 0.08 20.45 7.62
CA PHE A 131 -0.61 19.44 6.82
C PHE A 131 -2.10 19.80 6.66
N ALA A 132 -2.73 20.34 7.71
CA ALA A 132 -4.10 20.83 7.62
C ALA A 132 -4.20 22.02 6.64
N GLU A 133 -3.30 23.00 6.74
CA GLU A 133 -3.24 24.15 5.84
C GLU A 133 -3.09 23.71 4.39
N TYR A 134 -2.14 22.81 4.11
CA TYR A 134 -1.94 22.25 2.78
C TYR A 134 -3.18 21.51 2.28
N ALA A 135 -3.85 20.73 3.13
CA ALA A 135 -5.08 20.03 2.74
C ALA A 135 -6.21 21.01 2.42
N LEU A 136 -6.44 22.03 3.27
CA LEU A 136 -7.56 22.95 3.15
C LEU A 136 -7.62 23.74 1.83
N GLU A 137 -6.49 23.91 1.14
CA GLU A 137 -6.50 24.44 -0.23
C GLU A 137 -7.27 23.52 -1.22
N SER A 138 -7.37 22.25 -0.91
CA SER A 138 -8.16 21.28 -1.71
C SER A 138 -9.58 21.10 -1.16
N PHE A 139 -9.77 21.33 0.12
CA PHE A 139 -11.02 21.14 0.86
C PHE A 139 -11.69 22.48 1.11
N THR A 140 -12.09 23.15 0.01
CA THR A 140 -12.85 24.40 0.11
C THR A 140 -14.27 24.16 0.67
N PRO A 141 -14.93 25.17 1.25
CA PRO A 141 -16.25 25.00 1.85
C PRO A 141 -17.26 24.34 0.92
N ARG A 142 -17.95 23.32 1.45
CA ARG A 142 -19.00 22.53 0.77
C ARG A 142 -18.54 21.75 -0.47
N ARG A 143 -17.25 21.66 -0.73
CA ARG A 143 -16.75 20.85 -1.86
C ARG A 143 -17.09 19.37 -1.64
N PRO A 144 -17.59 18.65 -2.67
CA PRO A 144 -17.81 17.21 -2.57
C PRO A 144 -16.52 16.46 -2.20
N LEU A 145 -16.61 15.57 -1.21
CA LEU A 145 -15.46 14.83 -0.68
C LEU A 145 -14.65 14.12 -1.77
N PRO A 146 -15.24 13.37 -2.74
CA PRO A 146 -14.46 12.70 -3.78
C PRO A 146 -13.68 13.66 -4.69
N GLU A 147 -14.22 14.85 -4.94
CA GLU A 147 -13.56 15.88 -5.73
C GLU A 147 -12.38 16.51 -4.97
N ALA A 148 -12.57 16.81 -3.68
CA ALA A 148 -11.53 17.35 -2.83
C ALA A 148 -10.36 16.36 -2.69
N LEU A 149 -10.66 15.06 -2.52
CA LEU A 149 -9.66 13.98 -2.46
C LEU A 149 -8.87 13.87 -3.76
N ARG A 150 -9.55 13.89 -4.91
CA ARG A 150 -8.89 13.87 -6.22
C ARG A 150 -7.98 15.10 -6.41
N HIS A 151 -8.45 16.28 -5.99
CA HIS A 151 -7.66 17.50 -6.09
C HIS A 151 -6.42 17.45 -5.20
N LEU A 152 -6.52 16.98 -3.94
CA LEU A 152 -5.36 16.78 -3.06
C LEU A 152 -4.36 15.78 -3.65
N THR A 153 -4.85 14.65 -4.16
CA THR A 153 -4.02 13.64 -4.84
C THR A 153 -3.24 14.25 -6.01
N THR A 154 -3.92 15.05 -6.84
CA THR A 154 -3.29 15.74 -7.99
C THR A 154 -2.27 16.78 -7.54
N ARG A 155 -2.51 17.50 -6.44
CA ARG A 155 -1.55 18.47 -5.90
C ARG A 155 -0.30 17.77 -5.39
N ILE A 156 -0.45 16.69 -4.61
CA ILE A 156 0.71 15.94 -4.13
C ILE A 156 1.55 15.44 -5.32
N TYR A 157 0.92 14.89 -6.34
CA TYR A 157 1.61 14.46 -7.55
C TYR A 157 2.40 15.59 -8.24
N LYS A 158 1.84 16.80 -8.29
CA LYS A 158 2.46 17.96 -8.93
C LYS A 158 3.55 18.63 -8.08
N ASP A 159 3.29 18.72 -6.77
CA ASP A 159 4.14 19.49 -5.85
C ASP A 159 5.33 18.67 -5.32
N PHE A 160 5.29 17.33 -5.45
CA PHE A 160 6.32 16.43 -4.94
C PHE A 160 6.93 15.60 -6.05
N ARG A 161 8.24 15.47 -6.03
CA ARG A 161 8.99 14.70 -7.03
C ARG A 161 9.35 13.32 -6.51
N PHE A 162 9.10 12.28 -7.30
CA PHE A 162 9.57 10.93 -7.01
C PHE A 162 11.09 10.84 -7.05
N ASP A 163 11.72 10.43 -5.94
CA ASP A 163 13.17 10.28 -5.83
C ASP A 163 13.51 9.19 -4.78
N PRO A 164 13.94 7.99 -5.22
CA PRO A 164 14.22 6.87 -4.32
C PRO A 164 15.52 7.02 -3.51
N LYS A 165 16.30 8.10 -3.72
CA LYS A 165 17.58 8.29 -3.07
C LYS A 165 17.52 9.24 -1.86
N VAL A 166 16.43 9.97 -1.66
CA VAL A 166 16.35 11.06 -0.68
C VAL A 166 15.67 10.67 0.63
N THR A 167 14.98 9.56 0.67
CA THR A 167 14.24 9.06 1.83
C THR A 167 14.56 7.60 2.11
N ASN A 168 14.15 7.15 3.27
CA ASN A 168 14.19 5.75 3.68
C ASN A 168 12.88 5.42 4.44
N VAL A 169 12.69 4.15 4.78
CA VAL A 169 11.45 3.66 5.44
C VAL A 169 11.14 4.33 6.79
N ARG A 170 12.04 5.11 7.36
CA ARG A 170 11.86 5.82 8.64
C ARG A 170 11.67 7.31 8.47
N THR A 171 11.81 7.84 7.26
CA THR A 171 11.67 9.29 6.99
C THR A 171 10.26 9.74 7.37
N PRO A 172 10.11 10.75 8.26
CA PRO A 172 8.80 11.22 8.68
C PRO A 172 8.16 12.13 7.61
N PRO A 173 6.81 12.24 7.58
CA PRO A 173 6.10 13.07 6.61
C PRO A 173 6.53 14.54 6.60
N GLU A 174 6.93 15.09 7.75
CA GLU A 174 7.41 16.48 7.88
C GLU A 174 8.67 16.74 7.04
N GLU A 175 9.57 15.77 7.00
CA GLU A 175 10.79 15.86 6.21
C GLU A 175 10.49 15.76 4.71
N VAL A 176 9.58 14.87 4.32
CA VAL A 176 9.08 14.73 2.95
C VAL A 176 8.41 16.03 2.49
N PHE A 177 7.57 16.60 3.36
CA PHE A 177 6.87 17.86 3.10
C PHE A 177 7.83 19.01 2.84
N LYS A 178 8.90 19.14 3.65
CA LYS A 178 9.97 20.12 3.48
C LYS A 178 10.76 19.93 2.19
N LYS A 179 11.18 18.68 1.92
CA LYS A 179 12.07 18.36 0.79
C LYS A 179 11.35 18.34 -0.56
N ARG A 180 10.01 18.19 -0.55
CA ARG A 180 9.18 17.99 -1.75
C ARG A 180 9.65 16.82 -2.62
N ARG A 181 10.22 15.79 -1.99
CA ARG A 181 10.75 14.59 -2.64
C ARG A 181 10.54 13.37 -1.78
N GLY A 182 10.27 12.22 -2.41
CA GLY A 182 10.10 10.94 -1.71
C GLY A 182 9.69 9.83 -2.66
N VAL A 183 9.19 8.74 -2.08
CA VAL A 183 8.68 7.57 -2.79
C VAL A 183 7.20 7.33 -2.48
N CYS A 184 6.59 6.28 -3.05
CA CYS A 184 5.17 5.99 -2.87
C CYS A 184 4.75 5.87 -1.39
N GLN A 185 5.57 5.24 -0.54
CA GLN A 185 5.34 5.20 0.90
C GLN A 185 5.21 6.60 1.51
N ASP A 186 6.11 7.50 1.12
CA ASP A 186 6.19 8.86 1.66
C ASP A 186 4.98 9.69 1.24
N PHE A 187 4.57 9.58 -0.02
CA PHE A 187 3.41 10.31 -0.54
C PHE A 187 2.09 9.79 0.03
N ALA A 188 2.00 8.47 0.26
CA ALA A 188 0.85 7.90 0.97
C ALA A 188 0.79 8.40 2.42
N HIS A 189 1.91 8.37 3.17
CA HIS A 189 1.96 8.91 4.53
C HIS A 189 1.61 10.40 4.58
N LEU A 190 2.13 11.19 3.64
CA LEU A 190 1.85 12.62 3.56
C LEU A 190 0.37 12.89 3.30
N GLN A 191 -0.25 12.19 2.33
CA GLN A 191 -1.67 12.37 2.05
C GLN A 191 -2.53 11.97 3.26
N ILE A 192 -2.19 10.87 3.94
CA ILE A 192 -2.87 10.45 5.18
C ILE A 192 -2.70 11.51 6.28
N ALA A 193 -1.50 12.06 6.47
CA ALA A 193 -1.25 13.11 7.44
C ALA A 193 -2.10 14.35 7.16
N CYS A 194 -2.18 14.79 5.91
CA CYS A 194 -3.04 15.89 5.47
C CYS A 194 -4.50 15.62 5.78
N LEU A 195 -5.02 14.45 5.42
CA LEU A 195 -6.42 14.08 5.61
C LEU A 195 -6.80 13.97 7.08
N ARG A 196 -5.97 13.29 7.88
CA ARG A 196 -6.23 13.16 9.32
C ARG A 196 -6.10 14.48 10.05
N SER A 197 -5.26 15.41 9.60
CA SER A 197 -5.13 16.75 10.18
C SER A 197 -6.37 17.61 9.98
N ILE A 198 -7.28 17.23 9.06
CA ILE A 198 -8.61 17.82 8.90
C ILE A 198 -9.74 16.85 9.30
N ASN A 199 -9.41 15.86 10.16
CA ASN A 199 -10.33 14.88 10.75
C ASN A 199 -11.01 13.93 9.74
N LEU A 200 -10.42 13.66 8.60
CA LEU A 200 -10.88 12.63 7.67
C LEU A 200 -10.18 11.29 7.93
N ALA A 201 -10.98 10.22 7.94
CA ALA A 201 -10.49 8.86 8.14
C ALA A 201 -9.77 8.35 6.89
N ALA A 202 -8.47 8.06 6.99
CA ALA A 202 -7.65 7.58 5.91
C ALA A 202 -6.69 6.47 6.38
N ARG A 203 -6.55 5.40 5.59
CA ARG A 203 -5.67 4.27 5.88
C ARG A 203 -4.61 4.09 4.80
N TYR A 204 -3.48 3.55 5.21
CA TYR A 204 -2.37 3.18 4.34
C TYR A 204 -2.64 1.82 3.71
N VAL A 205 -2.50 1.71 2.40
CA VAL A 205 -2.64 0.46 1.67
C VAL A 205 -1.29 0.06 1.10
N SER A 206 -0.88 -1.19 1.38
CA SER A 206 0.28 -1.84 0.80
C SER A 206 -0.16 -2.85 -0.24
N GLY A 207 0.50 -2.88 -1.38
CA GLY A 207 0.15 -3.80 -2.45
C GLY A 207 1.20 -3.88 -3.54
N TYR A 208 0.74 -4.33 -4.70
CA TYR A 208 1.53 -4.37 -5.93
C TYR A 208 0.90 -3.49 -6.99
N LEU A 209 1.76 -2.87 -7.79
CA LEU A 209 1.37 -2.13 -8.98
C LEU A 209 2.02 -2.76 -10.20
N ARG A 210 1.21 -3.11 -11.19
CA ARG A 210 1.69 -3.54 -12.49
C ARG A 210 2.34 -2.36 -13.22
N THR A 211 3.56 -2.55 -13.67
CA THR A 211 4.26 -1.59 -14.52
C THR A 211 4.18 -2.02 -15.98
N TYR A 212 4.16 -1.04 -16.87
CA TYR A 212 4.13 -1.28 -18.31
C TYR A 212 5.47 -0.85 -18.90
N PRO A 213 6.12 -1.71 -19.72
CA PRO A 213 7.32 -1.30 -20.43
C PRO A 213 7.02 -0.15 -21.40
N PRO A 214 8.02 0.68 -21.73
CA PRO A 214 7.89 1.64 -22.83
C PRO A 214 7.48 0.93 -24.12
N PRO A 215 6.75 1.61 -25.02
CA PRO A 215 6.35 1.02 -26.32
C PRO A 215 7.55 0.43 -27.07
N GLY A 216 7.41 -0.81 -27.55
CA GLY A 216 8.45 -1.52 -28.29
C GLY A 216 9.54 -2.20 -27.43
N GLN A 217 9.47 -2.12 -26.11
CA GLN A 217 10.40 -2.82 -25.22
C GLN A 217 9.74 -4.05 -24.59
N ALA A 218 10.50 -5.14 -24.48
CA ALA A 218 10.06 -6.33 -23.76
C ALA A 218 9.93 -6.04 -22.25
N ARG A 219 8.94 -6.66 -21.59
CA ARG A 219 8.78 -6.58 -20.15
C ARG A 219 9.97 -7.23 -19.44
N LEU A 220 10.57 -6.52 -18.50
CA LEU A 220 11.63 -7.05 -17.67
C LEU A 220 11.04 -7.81 -16.47
N VAL A 221 11.51 -9.03 -16.23
CA VAL A 221 11.12 -9.82 -15.04
C VAL A 221 11.62 -9.11 -13.77
N GLY A 222 10.74 -8.97 -12.78
CA GLY A 222 11.05 -8.29 -11.53
C GLY A 222 11.03 -6.75 -11.60
N ALA A 223 10.46 -6.19 -12.67
CA ALA A 223 10.35 -4.74 -12.87
C ALA A 223 9.11 -4.13 -12.21
N ASP A 224 8.12 -4.94 -11.83
CA ASP A 224 6.96 -4.45 -11.10
C ASP A 224 7.33 -4.04 -9.67
N ALA A 225 6.50 -3.23 -9.06
CA ALA A 225 6.86 -2.61 -7.79
C ALA A 225 5.93 -3.05 -6.65
N SER A 226 6.54 -3.25 -5.47
CA SER A 226 5.79 -3.05 -4.23
C SER A 226 5.35 -1.60 -4.21
N HIS A 227 4.08 -1.37 -3.95
CA HIS A 227 3.49 -0.04 -4.05
C HIS A 227 2.66 0.29 -2.83
N ALA A 228 2.41 1.58 -2.65
CA ALA A 228 1.61 2.10 -1.56
C ALA A 228 0.69 3.20 -2.07
N TRP A 229 -0.53 3.21 -1.52
CA TRP A 229 -1.53 4.23 -1.78
C TRP A 229 -2.40 4.50 -0.56
N VAL A 230 -3.39 5.33 -0.71
CA VAL A 230 -4.27 5.78 0.37
C VAL A 230 -5.69 5.30 0.10
N SER A 231 -6.37 4.82 1.12
CA SER A 231 -7.80 4.54 1.10
C SER A 231 -8.50 5.47 2.09
N VAL A 232 -9.54 6.16 1.65
CA VAL A 232 -10.26 7.18 2.44
C VAL A 232 -11.70 6.75 2.62
N TYR A 233 -12.21 6.84 3.83
CA TYR A 233 -13.60 6.48 4.11
C TYR A 233 -14.56 7.61 3.70
N CYS A 234 -15.50 7.27 2.86
CA CYS A 234 -16.56 8.15 2.37
C CYS A 234 -17.90 7.61 2.87
N PRO A 235 -18.54 8.28 3.86
CA PRO A 235 -19.84 7.85 4.39
C PRO A 235 -20.86 7.59 3.29
N GLY A 236 -21.61 6.49 3.41
CA GLY A 236 -22.56 6.05 2.41
C GLY A 236 -21.99 5.38 1.16
N THR A 237 -20.66 5.53 0.91
CA THR A 237 -19.96 4.90 -0.22
C THR A 237 -19.01 3.81 0.26
N GLY A 238 -18.35 4.00 1.42
CA GLY A 238 -17.29 3.12 1.92
C GLY A 238 -15.89 3.65 1.60
N TRP A 239 -14.94 2.75 1.46
CA TRP A 239 -13.53 3.08 1.24
C TRP A 239 -13.24 3.34 -0.24
N LEU A 240 -12.65 4.51 -0.54
CA LEU A 240 -12.21 4.90 -1.88
C LEU A 240 -10.68 5.04 -1.90
N ASP A 241 -10.05 4.48 -2.92
CA ASP A 241 -8.60 4.45 -3.05
C ASP A 241 -8.08 5.58 -3.95
N PHE A 242 -6.92 6.15 -3.57
CA PHE A 242 -6.24 7.23 -4.29
C PHE A 242 -4.73 6.99 -4.29
N ASP A 243 -4.10 7.04 -5.46
CA ASP A 243 -2.65 6.89 -5.61
C ASP A 243 -1.99 8.25 -5.90
N PRO A 244 -1.39 8.89 -4.87
CA PRO A 244 -0.72 10.19 -5.05
C PRO A 244 0.58 10.10 -5.84
N THR A 245 1.16 8.93 -5.98
CA THR A 245 2.42 8.74 -6.71
C THR A 245 2.20 8.80 -8.21
N ASN A 246 1.06 8.28 -8.67
CA ASN A 246 0.74 8.18 -10.10
C ASN A 246 -0.44 9.07 -10.51
N ASN A 247 -1.02 9.83 -9.57
CA ASN A 247 -2.20 10.69 -9.78
C ASN A 247 -3.38 9.96 -10.41
N LEU A 248 -3.74 8.81 -9.85
CA LEU A 248 -4.84 8.00 -10.37
C LEU A 248 -5.68 7.37 -9.25
N ILE A 249 -6.83 6.86 -9.63
CA ILE A 249 -7.65 5.98 -8.80
C ILE A 249 -7.23 4.55 -9.09
N PRO A 250 -6.79 3.78 -8.06
CA PRO A 250 -6.44 2.38 -8.21
C PRO A 250 -7.50 1.56 -8.94
N SER A 251 -7.06 0.70 -9.86
CA SER A 251 -7.90 -0.13 -10.72
C SER A 251 -7.36 -1.55 -10.83
N ASP A 252 -7.58 -2.21 -11.94
CA ASP A 252 -7.17 -3.59 -12.21
C ASP A 252 -5.66 -3.86 -12.23
N GLY A 253 -4.83 -2.81 -12.29
CA GLY A 253 -3.38 -2.89 -12.14
C GLY A 253 -2.88 -2.86 -10.70
N HIS A 254 -3.77 -2.66 -9.70
CA HIS A 254 -3.41 -2.58 -8.29
C HIS A 254 -3.91 -3.82 -7.52
N VAL A 255 -3.01 -4.51 -6.86
CA VAL A 255 -3.33 -5.69 -6.04
C VAL A 255 -3.10 -5.38 -4.56
N THR A 256 -4.17 -5.28 -3.78
CA THR A 256 -4.11 -5.02 -2.33
C THR A 256 -3.59 -6.24 -1.57
N LEU A 257 -2.52 -6.04 -0.81
CA LEU A 257 -2.01 -7.03 0.15
C LEU A 257 -2.56 -6.80 1.55
N ALA A 258 -2.43 -5.57 2.03
CA ALA A 258 -2.76 -5.23 3.40
C ALA A 258 -3.10 -3.74 3.53
N TRP A 259 -3.82 -3.40 4.59
CA TRP A 259 -3.99 -2.02 5.02
C TRP A 259 -3.79 -1.87 6.53
N GLY A 260 -3.46 -0.66 6.95
CA GLY A 260 -3.25 -0.30 8.34
C GLY A 260 -3.19 1.21 8.54
N ARG A 261 -2.78 1.64 9.72
CA ARG A 261 -2.69 3.07 10.05
C ARG A 261 -1.53 3.75 9.32
N ASP A 262 -0.43 3.01 9.16
CA ASP A 262 0.79 3.43 8.45
C ASP A 262 1.58 2.19 7.98
N TYR A 263 2.73 2.41 7.34
CA TYR A 263 3.62 1.33 6.87
C TYR A 263 4.03 0.33 7.96
N GLY A 264 4.12 0.76 9.23
CA GLY A 264 4.51 -0.11 10.33
C GLY A 264 3.57 -1.29 10.55
N ASP A 265 2.28 -1.11 10.31
CA ASP A 265 1.27 -2.16 10.43
C ASP A 265 1.33 -3.19 9.28
N VAL A 266 1.77 -2.76 8.09
CA VAL A 266 1.67 -3.54 6.84
C VAL A 266 3.02 -3.86 6.17
N SER A 267 4.12 -3.69 6.89
CA SER A 267 5.46 -3.98 6.35
C SER A 267 5.53 -5.40 5.75
N PRO A 268 5.94 -5.56 4.47
CA PRO A 268 5.94 -6.85 3.79
C PRO A 268 6.74 -7.94 4.50
N LEU A 269 7.88 -7.56 5.10
CA LEU A 269 8.71 -8.47 5.89
C LEU A 269 9.43 -7.69 7.00
N ARG A 270 9.26 -8.12 8.23
CA ARG A 270 9.94 -7.56 9.42
C ARG A 270 10.38 -8.67 10.34
N GLY A 271 11.40 -8.43 11.17
CA GLY A 271 11.86 -9.44 12.09
C GLY A 271 12.98 -8.97 13.01
N LEU A 272 13.35 -9.86 13.91
CA LEU A 272 14.50 -9.74 14.80
C LEU A 272 15.47 -10.89 14.51
N ILE A 273 16.76 -10.59 14.47
CA ILE A 273 17.81 -11.57 14.21
C ILE A 273 18.88 -11.48 15.29
N LEU A 274 19.48 -12.61 15.59
CA LEU A 274 20.69 -12.71 16.43
C LEU A 274 21.90 -12.97 15.55
N GLY A 275 22.86 -12.05 15.54
CA GLY A 275 24.02 -12.10 14.65
C GLY A 275 23.80 -11.32 13.35
N GLY A 276 24.37 -11.81 12.23
CA GLY A 276 24.21 -11.27 10.89
C GLY A 276 25.09 -10.04 10.56
N GLY A 277 25.26 -9.10 11.48
CA GLY A 277 25.97 -7.84 11.22
C GLY A 277 25.24 -6.96 10.19
N SER A 278 26.00 -6.26 9.34
CA SER A 278 25.42 -5.51 8.22
C SER A 278 24.82 -6.47 7.19
N HIS A 279 23.79 -6.01 6.48
CA HIS A 279 23.13 -6.80 5.45
C HIS A 279 22.77 -5.96 4.23
N THR A 280 22.55 -6.65 3.12
CA THR A 280 21.94 -6.07 1.92
C THR A 280 20.53 -6.65 1.75
N LEU A 281 19.62 -5.82 1.27
CA LEU A 281 18.24 -6.19 0.97
C LEU A 281 18.00 -6.03 -0.53
N LYS A 282 17.49 -7.09 -1.17
CA LYS A 282 16.98 -7.03 -2.54
C LYS A 282 15.52 -7.47 -2.55
N VAL A 283 14.67 -6.65 -3.15
CA VAL A 283 13.25 -6.95 -3.39
C VAL A 283 13.02 -6.97 -4.89
N ALA A 284 12.28 -7.95 -5.37
CA ALA A 284 11.84 -8.05 -6.75
C ALA A 284 10.38 -8.49 -6.78
N VAL A 285 9.58 -7.82 -7.59
CA VAL A 285 8.17 -8.14 -7.80
C VAL A 285 7.96 -8.37 -9.30
N ASP A 286 7.17 -9.38 -9.63
CA ASP A 286 6.76 -9.70 -10.99
C ASP A 286 5.26 -10.00 -11.01
N MET A 287 4.51 -9.24 -11.83
CA MET A 287 3.05 -9.37 -12.03
C MET A 287 2.78 -9.74 -13.48
N GLU A 288 2.72 -11.03 -13.78
CA GLU A 288 2.44 -11.56 -15.11
C GLU A 288 0.93 -11.67 -15.33
N PRO A 289 0.34 -11.00 -16.36
CA PRO A 289 -1.04 -11.24 -16.73
C PRO A 289 -1.17 -12.64 -17.34
N LEU A 290 -2.22 -13.36 -16.95
CA LEU A 290 -2.54 -14.71 -17.45
C LEU A 290 -3.67 -14.72 -18.48
N ASP A 291 -4.43 -13.64 -18.56
CA ASP A 291 -5.47 -13.40 -19.56
C ASP A 291 -4.97 -12.45 -20.68
N ALA A 292 -5.62 -12.50 -21.84
CA ALA A 292 -5.31 -11.58 -22.93
C ALA A 292 -5.48 -10.13 -22.46
N GLU A 293 -4.48 -9.29 -22.73
CA GLU A 293 -4.58 -7.86 -22.40
C GLU A 293 -5.79 -7.24 -23.11
N PRO A 294 -6.68 -6.52 -22.39
CA PRO A 294 -7.64 -5.70 -23.06
C PRO A 294 -6.91 -4.64 -23.91
N SER A 295 -7.29 -4.51 -25.18
CA SER A 295 -6.73 -3.50 -26.07
C SER A 295 -6.82 -2.12 -25.40
N ARG A 296 -5.69 -1.43 -25.28
CA ARG A 296 -5.66 -0.06 -24.76
C ARG A 296 -6.54 0.84 -25.63
N PRO A 297 -7.42 1.68 -25.05
CA PRO A 297 -8.06 2.73 -25.82
C PRO A 297 -6.97 3.62 -26.45
N GLY A 298 -6.84 3.61 -27.78
CA GLY A 298 -5.91 4.46 -28.53
C GLY A 298 -4.73 3.74 -29.21
N GLN A 299 -4.63 2.41 -29.21
CA GLN A 299 -3.74 1.71 -30.14
C GLN A 299 -4.56 1.18 -31.34
N PRO A 300 -4.15 1.47 -32.61
CA PRO A 300 -4.76 0.82 -33.75
C PRO A 300 -4.48 -0.68 -33.70
N ALA A 301 -5.50 -1.48 -34.01
CA ALA A 301 -5.37 -2.92 -34.18
C ALA A 301 -4.31 -3.21 -35.26
N SER A 302 -3.30 -4.00 -34.91
CA SER A 302 -2.29 -4.51 -35.83
C SER A 302 -2.86 -5.66 -36.66
#